data_4dfdbf87880431574de4d1ac93fc1c18
#
_entry.id   4dfdbf87880431574de4d1ac93fc1c18
#
_cell.length_a   1.000
_cell.length_b   1.000
_cell.length_c   1.000
_cell.angle_alpha   90.00
_cell.angle_beta   90.00
_cell.angle_gamma   90.00
#
_symmetry.space_group_name_H-M   'P 1'
#
loop_
_entity.id
_entity.type
_entity.pdbx_description
1 polymer ?
#
loop_
_entity_poly.entity_id
_entity_poly.type
_entity_poly.pdbx_seq_one_letter_code
_entity_poly.pdbx_strand_id
1 'polypeptide(L)'
;EGTWTSALDKLPALKDLGVTVIEMMPVAEFPGRFGWGYDGVGWFAPSRLYGRPDDLRRFVDRAHQLGLGVIIDVVYNHLGPDGNYLERFSADYFSDQHNEWGRCLNFDGENSQAMRQLVIDNAVSWIGEYHMDGLRLDATQSICDRSSRHVVGELGAAARAAAGGRRLLITAENE
;
A
#
# COMPACT_ATOMS: atom_id res chain seq x y z
N GLU A 1 -15.71 14.15 -9.17
CA GLU A 1 -14.29 14.40 -9.21
C GLU A 1 -13.66 13.63 -8.05
N GLY A 2 -12.66 12.76 -8.32
CA GLY A 2 -12.16 11.76 -7.37
C GLY A 2 -11.26 12.37 -6.29
N THR A 3 -11.83 13.00 -5.28
CA THR A 3 -11.09 13.51 -4.11
C THR A 3 -11.60 12.87 -2.83
N TRP A 4 -10.78 12.86 -1.78
CA TRP A 4 -11.19 12.38 -0.45
C TRP A 4 -12.42 13.11 0.05
N THR A 5 -12.50 14.43 -0.17
CA THR A 5 -13.66 15.24 0.24
C THR A 5 -14.93 14.80 -0.48
N SER A 6 -14.88 14.55 -1.79
CA SER A 6 -16.06 14.08 -2.53
C SER A 6 -16.43 12.62 -2.21
N ALA A 7 -15.46 11.82 -1.79
CA ALA A 7 -15.69 10.44 -1.37
C ALA A 7 -16.42 10.36 -0.01
N LEU A 8 -16.19 11.32 0.89
CA LEU A 8 -16.92 11.40 2.17
C LEU A 8 -18.45 11.37 1.99
N ASP A 9 -18.95 12.06 0.97
CA ASP A 9 -20.39 12.15 0.69
C ASP A 9 -21.00 10.82 0.24
N LYS A 10 -20.18 9.85 -0.15
CA LYS A 10 -20.61 8.51 -0.62
C LYS A 10 -20.66 7.48 0.50
N LEU A 11 -19.98 7.71 1.61
CA LEU A 11 -19.89 6.76 2.71
C LEU A 11 -21.26 6.34 3.30
N PRO A 12 -22.22 7.28 3.52
CA PRO A 12 -23.54 6.89 4.01
C PRO A 12 -24.26 5.93 3.08
N ALA A 13 -24.24 6.17 1.77
CA ALA A 13 -24.88 5.30 0.80
C ALA A 13 -24.26 3.90 0.75
N LEU A 14 -22.93 3.79 0.90
CA LEU A 14 -22.26 2.50 1.01
C LEU A 14 -22.69 1.74 2.28
N LYS A 15 -22.82 2.47 3.39
CA LYS A 15 -23.33 1.88 4.64
C LYS A 15 -24.77 1.38 4.50
N ASP A 16 -25.64 2.18 3.90
CA ASP A 16 -27.05 1.83 3.69
C ASP A 16 -27.20 0.62 2.75
N LEU A 17 -26.26 0.46 1.81
CA LEU A 17 -26.18 -0.71 0.92
C LEU A 17 -25.75 -1.99 1.66
N GLY A 18 -25.25 -1.87 2.89
CA GLY A 18 -24.79 -3.00 3.70
C GLY A 18 -23.29 -3.33 3.56
N VAL A 19 -22.51 -2.44 2.94
CA VAL A 19 -21.04 -2.57 2.90
C VAL A 19 -20.49 -2.53 4.34
N THR A 20 -19.50 -3.37 4.62
CA THR A 20 -18.82 -3.42 5.93
C THR A 20 -17.36 -3.02 5.85
N VAL A 21 -16.72 -3.24 4.71
CA VAL A 21 -15.32 -2.87 4.45
C VAL A 21 -15.23 -2.26 3.05
N ILE A 22 -14.50 -1.17 2.95
CA ILE A 22 -14.16 -0.51 1.70
C ILE A 22 -12.71 -0.85 1.37
N GLU A 23 -12.46 -1.38 0.18
CA GLU A 23 -11.13 -1.50 -0.38
C GLU A 23 -10.86 -0.32 -1.30
N MET A 24 -9.79 0.41 -1.01
CA MET A 24 -9.31 1.49 -1.86
C MET A 24 -8.25 0.96 -2.81
N MET A 25 -8.34 1.35 -4.07
CA MET A 25 -7.25 1.15 -5.02
C MET A 25 -5.97 1.85 -4.54
N PRO A 26 -4.79 1.51 -5.09
CA PRO A 26 -3.53 2.10 -4.62
C PRO A 26 -3.58 3.63 -4.69
N VAL A 27 -3.16 4.28 -3.60
CA VAL A 27 -3.19 5.74 -3.46
C VAL A 27 -1.81 6.37 -3.40
N ALA A 28 -0.75 5.58 -3.48
CA ALA A 28 0.62 6.09 -3.50
C ALA A 28 0.83 7.08 -4.65
N GLU A 29 1.65 8.12 -4.42
CA GLU A 29 1.91 9.15 -5.42
C GLU A 29 2.48 8.53 -6.70
N PHE A 30 1.87 8.88 -7.82
CA PHE A 30 2.20 8.39 -9.16
C PHE A 30 2.29 9.55 -10.16
N PRO A 31 3.00 9.38 -11.28
CA PRO A 31 3.14 10.43 -12.30
C PRO A 31 1.86 10.62 -13.11
N GLY A 32 1.68 11.83 -13.64
CA GLY A 32 0.53 12.14 -14.51
C GLY A 32 -0.73 12.57 -13.75
N ARG A 33 -1.88 12.49 -14.43
CA ARG A 33 -3.19 12.92 -13.92
C ARG A 33 -4.19 11.78 -13.81
N PHE A 34 -3.95 10.68 -14.49
CA PHE A 34 -4.86 9.54 -14.58
C PHE A 34 -4.08 8.25 -14.36
N GLY A 35 -4.62 7.36 -13.58
CA GLY A 35 -4.05 6.06 -13.30
C GLY A 35 -4.90 5.30 -12.29
N TRP A 36 -4.69 4.00 -12.22
CA TRP A 36 -5.31 3.14 -11.22
C TRP A 36 -4.49 3.10 -9.91
N GLY A 37 -3.30 3.74 -9.92
CA GLY A 37 -2.41 3.80 -8.76
C GLY A 37 -1.35 2.70 -8.72
N TYR A 38 -1.32 1.79 -9.68
CA TYR A 38 -0.33 0.69 -9.71
C TYR A 38 1.07 1.11 -10.20
N ASP A 39 1.22 2.34 -10.69
CA ASP A 39 2.51 2.92 -11.08
C ASP A 39 3.11 3.84 -9.99
N GLY A 40 2.75 3.61 -8.74
CA GLY A 40 3.20 4.43 -7.62
C GLY A 40 4.70 4.31 -7.38
N VAL A 41 5.33 5.45 -7.04
CA VAL A 41 6.76 5.54 -6.68
C VAL A 41 6.97 6.20 -5.31
N GLY A 42 6.02 7.00 -4.86
CA GLY A 42 6.06 7.69 -3.57
C GLY A 42 5.21 6.94 -2.54
N TRP A 43 5.59 5.76 -2.13
CA TRP A 43 4.78 4.87 -1.30
C TRP A 43 4.25 5.48 0.01
N PHE A 44 4.98 6.41 0.61
CA PHE A 44 4.58 7.09 1.86
C PHE A 44 3.70 8.32 1.64
N ALA A 45 3.49 8.72 0.39
CA ALA A 45 2.72 9.91 0.06
C ALA A 45 1.42 9.52 -0.65
N PRO A 46 0.25 9.77 -0.04
CA PRO A 46 -1.00 9.72 -0.79
C PRO A 46 -0.99 10.72 -1.94
N SER A 47 -1.47 10.30 -3.11
CA SER A 47 -1.42 11.12 -4.31
C SER A 47 -2.09 12.49 -4.10
N ARG A 48 -1.37 13.54 -4.48
CA ARG A 48 -1.84 14.93 -4.46
C ARG A 48 -3.12 15.15 -5.26
N LEU A 49 -3.42 14.27 -6.19
CA LEU A 49 -4.62 14.35 -7.03
C LEU A 49 -5.91 14.13 -6.23
N TYR A 50 -5.84 13.43 -5.11
CA TYR A 50 -7.00 13.08 -4.31
C TYR A 50 -7.21 14.01 -3.10
N GLY A 51 -6.26 14.90 -2.82
CA GLY A 51 -6.30 15.84 -1.71
C GLY A 51 -5.06 15.74 -0.82
N ARG A 52 -5.15 16.30 0.37
CA ARG A 52 -4.06 16.29 1.36
C ARG A 52 -4.07 14.98 2.16
N PRO A 53 -2.95 14.58 2.75
CA PRO A 53 -2.91 13.43 3.68
C PRO A 53 -3.95 13.51 4.79
N ASP A 54 -4.23 14.69 5.32
CA ASP A 54 -5.27 14.89 6.34
C ASP A 54 -6.69 14.66 5.82
N ASP A 55 -6.92 14.87 4.53
CA ASP A 55 -8.22 14.58 3.94
C ASP A 55 -8.45 13.07 3.85
N LEU A 56 -7.39 12.28 3.58
CA LEU A 56 -7.44 10.83 3.68
C LEU A 56 -7.70 10.36 5.12
N ARG A 57 -7.01 10.95 6.12
CA ARG A 57 -7.26 10.63 7.53
C ARG A 57 -8.71 10.90 7.93
N ARG A 58 -9.26 12.04 7.49
CA ARG A 58 -10.69 12.35 7.71
C ARG A 58 -11.64 11.37 7.02
N PHE A 59 -11.28 10.90 5.82
CA PHE A 59 -12.07 9.89 5.13
C PHE A 59 -12.12 8.57 5.94
N VAL A 60 -10.97 8.08 6.42
CA VAL A 60 -10.90 6.88 7.26
C VAL A 60 -11.66 7.10 8.57
N ASP A 61 -11.45 8.21 9.26
CA ASP A 61 -12.16 8.54 10.50
C ASP A 61 -13.69 8.56 10.29
N ARG A 62 -14.15 9.18 9.21
CA ARG A 62 -15.58 9.21 8.90
C ARG A 62 -16.14 7.83 8.55
N ALA A 63 -15.39 7.00 7.85
CA ALA A 63 -15.78 5.61 7.59
C ALA A 63 -15.96 4.85 8.91
N HIS A 64 -15.01 4.98 9.83
CA HIS A 64 -15.08 4.36 11.17
C HIS A 64 -16.29 4.84 11.97
N GLN A 65 -16.61 6.13 11.96
CA GLN A 65 -17.83 6.66 12.62
C GLN A 65 -19.11 6.04 12.08
N LEU A 66 -19.13 5.60 10.83
CA LEU A 66 -20.25 4.89 10.21
C LEU A 66 -20.18 3.36 10.41
N GLY A 67 -19.14 2.85 11.08
CA GLY A 67 -18.92 1.42 11.27
C GLY A 67 -18.50 0.72 9.97
N LEU A 68 -17.76 1.41 9.09
CA LEU A 68 -17.13 0.87 7.88
C LEU A 68 -15.63 0.69 8.15
N GLY A 69 -15.07 -0.48 7.85
CA GLY A 69 -13.64 -0.68 7.78
C GLY A 69 -13.08 -0.14 6.46
N VAL A 70 -11.80 0.22 6.46
CA VAL A 70 -11.09 0.70 5.25
C VAL A 70 -9.80 -0.07 5.10
N ILE A 71 -9.63 -0.78 3.99
CA ILE A 71 -8.35 -1.40 3.61
C ILE A 71 -7.80 -0.71 2.36
N ILE A 72 -6.50 -0.81 2.19
CA ILE A 72 -5.80 -0.19 1.06
C ILE A 72 -5.05 -1.24 0.25
N ASP A 73 -5.14 -1.11 -1.05
CA ASP A 73 -4.33 -1.87 -1.99
C ASP A 73 -2.91 -1.30 -2.04
N VAL A 74 -1.91 -2.16 -1.83
CA VAL A 74 -0.49 -1.78 -1.81
C VAL A 74 0.32 -2.60 -2.80
N VAL A 75 1.15 -1.90 -3.55
CA VAL A 75 1.95 -2.46 -4.64
C VAL A 75 3.40 -2.57 -4.18
N TYR A 76 3.83 -3.76 -3.77
CA TYR A 76 5.21 -4.02 -3.30
C TYR A 76 5.98 -4.98 -4.19
N ASN A 77 5.38 -5.41 -5.30
CA ASN A 77 6.04 -6.28 -6.28
C ASN A 77 6.90 -5.49 -7.28
N HIS A 78 6.63 -4.18 -7.46
CA HIS A 78 7.39 -3.29 -8.34
C HIS A 78 7.23 -1.83 -7.94
N LEU A 79 7.99 -0.96 -8.60
CA LEU A 79 7.80 0.49 -8.61
C LEU A 79 7.44 0.95 -10.01
N GLY A 80 6.63 1.98 -10.11
CA GLY A 80 6.28 2.58 -11.39
C GLY A 80 7.50 3.03 -12.20
N PRO A 81 7.38 3.12 -13.53
CA PRO A 81 8.50 3.40 -14.42
C PRO A 81 8.97 4.87 -14.37
N ASP A 82 8.05 5.78 -14.06
CA ASP A 82 8.32 7.22 -14.06
C ASP A 82 8.51 7.75 -12.64
N GLY A 83 9.57 8.53 -12.43
CA GLY A 83 9.87 9.12 -11.12
C GLY A 83 10.62 8.19 -10.16
N ASN A 84 10.90 6.96 -10.57
CA ASN A 84 11.70 6.03 -9.80
C ASN A 84 13.19 6.26 -10.07
N TYR A 85 13.88 6.83 -9.11
CA TYR A 85 15.33 7.10 -9.18
C TYR A 85 16.12 6.34 -8.10
N LEU A 86 15.53 5.36 -7.42
CA LEU A 86 16.18 4.64 -6.31
C LEU A 86 17.50 3.98 -6.76
N GLU A 87 17.55 3.41 -7.96
CA GLU A 87 18.75 2.78 -8.50
C GLU A 87 19.95 3.76 -8.64
N ARG A 88 19.67 5.06 -8.77
CA ARG A 88 20.73 6.09 -8.81
C ARG A 88 21.34 6.37 -7.44
N PHE A 89 20.64 6.00 -6.36
CA PHE A 89 21.14 6.15 -4.99
C PHE A 89 21.85 4.88 -4.52
N SER A 90 21.30 3.71 -4.84
CA SER A 90 21.94 2.41 -4.57
C SER A 90 21.39 1.32 -5.48
N ALA A 91 22.28 0.49 -6.01
CA ALA A 91 21.89 -0.72 -6.74
C ALA A 91 21.20 -1.76 -5.81
N ASP A 92 21.41 -1.66 -4.49
CA ASP A 92 20.88 -2.61 -3.50
C ASP A 92 19.35 -2.60 -3.39
N TYR A 93 18.67 -1.59 -3.93
CA TYR A 93 17.20 -1.55 -3.96
C TYR A 93 16.59 -2.57 -4.93
N PHE A 94 17.35 -3.04 -5.92
CA PHE A 94 16.87 -3.95 -6.94
C PHE A 94 17.72 -5.22 -7.01
N SER A 95 17.08 -6.34 -7.33
CA SER A 95 17.76 -7.61 -7.59
C SER A 95 18.02 -7.78 -9.10
N ASP A 96 18.81 -8.79 -9.47
CA ASP A 96 19.01 -9.17 -10.87
C ASP A 96 17.84 -10.02 -11.43
N GLN A 97 16.89 -10.37 -10.59
CA GLN A 97 15.67 -11.07 -11.01
C GLN A 97 14.70 -10.09 -11.68
N HIS A 98 13.85 -10.60 -12.56
CA HIS A 98 12.85 -9.83 -13.27
C HIS A 98 11.47 -10.47 -13.09
N ASN A 99 10.45 -9.64 -12.98
CA ASN A 99 9.07 -10.00 -13.10
C ASN A 99 8.44 -9.29 -14.32
N GLU A 100 7.13 -9.31 -14.46
CA GLU A 100 6.42 -8.73 -15.60
C GLU A 100 6.59 -7.20 -15.71
N TRP A 101 6.88 -6.53 -14.59
CA TRP A 101 7.04 -5.06 -14.52
C TRP A 101 8.51 -4.61 -14.50
N GLY A 102 9.47 -5.50 -14.69
CA GLY A 102 10.89 -5.17 -14.78
C GLY A 102 11.75 -5.83 -13.71
N ARG A 103 12.80 -5.14 -13.27
CA ARG A 103 13.67 -5.65 -12.19
C ARG A 103 12.90 -5.78 -10.89
N CYS A 104 13.02 -6.93 -10.24
CA CYS A 104 12.45 -7.16 -8.92
C CYS A 104 13.10 -6.26 -7.87
N LEU A 105 12.32 -5.89 -6.87
CA LEU A 105 12.84 -5.29 -5.66
C LEU A 105 13.70 -6.31 -4.90
N ASN A 106 14.75 -5.84 -4.25
CA ASN A 106 15.70 -6.71 -3.57
C ASN A 106 15.21 -7.12 -2.18
N PHE A 107 14.59 -8.29 -2.08
CA PHE A 107 14.12 -8.83 -0.80
C PHE A 107 14.97 -9.98 -0.25
N ASP A 108 15.83 -10.61 -1.05
CA ASP A 108 16.58 -11.81 -0.67
C ASP A 108 18.06 -11.79 -1.05
N GLY A 109 18.53 -10.77 -1.76
CA GLY A 109 19.93 -10.63 -2.15
C GLY A 109 20.79 -9.95 -1.07
N GLU A 110 22.05 -9.70 -1.41
CA GLU A 110 22.96 -8.95 -0.57
C GLU A 110 22.38 -7.55 -0.29
N ASN A 111 22.53 -7.04 0.93
CA ASN A 111 22.03 -5.74 1.39
C ASN A 111 20.51 -5.53 1.25
N SER A 112 19.71 -6.59 1.11
CA SER A 112 18.25 -6.53 0.94
C SER A 112 17.51 -5.90 2.11
N GLN A 113 18.16 -5.75 3.26
CA GLN A 113 17.54 -5.25 4.49
C GLN A 113 16.89 -3.88 4.33
N ALA A 114 17.51 -2.98 3.55
CA ALA A 114 16.97 -1.64 3.33
C ALA A 114 15.64 -1.66 2.59
N MET A 115 15.51 -2.49 1.52
CA MET A 115 14.27 -2.63 0.76
C MET A 115 13.20 -3.35 1.57
N ARG A 116 13.55 -4.40 2.31
CA ARG A 116 12.62 -5.08 3.23
C ARG A 116 12.04 -4.10 4.25
N GLN A 117 12.92 -3.32 4.89
CA GLN A 117 12.49 -2.35 5.89
C GLN A 117 11.60 -1.27 5.29
N LEU A 118 11.90 -0.80 4.08
CA LEU A 118 11.12 0.23 3.39
C LEU A 118 9.65 -0.20 3.20
N VAL A 119 9.41 -1.42 2.72
CA VAL A 119 8.02 -1.89 2.52
C VAL A 119 7.33 -2.21 3.85
N ILE A 120 8.07 -2.72 4.83
CA ILE A 120 7.53 -2.97 6.18
C ILE A 120 7.10 -1.66 6.83
N ASP A 121 7.96 -0.63 6.81
CA ASP A 121 7.66 0.68 7.39
C ASP A 121 6.47 1.35 6.66
N ASN A 122 6.37 1.17 5.36
CA ASN A 122 5.22 1.67 4.60
C ASN A 122 3.92 0.98 5.03
N ALA A 123 3.90 -0.34 5.14
CA ALA A 123 2.74 -1.05 5.66
C ALA A 123 2.36 -0.61 7.08
N VAL A 124 3.35 -0.45 7.95
CA VAL A 124 3.17 0.07 9.32
C VAL A 124 2.59 1.48 9.32
N SER A 125 3.03 2.35 8.41
CA SER A 125 2.53 3.72 8.31
C SER A 125 1.04 3.76 7.91
N TRP A 126 0.62 2.94 6.96
CA TRP A 126 -0.80 2.84 6.59
C TRP A 126 -1.68 2.40 7.78
N ILE A 127 -1.21 1.45 8.58
CA ILE A 127 -1.96 0.93 9.73
C ILE A 127 -1.89 1.88 10.93
N GLY A 128 -0.71 2.44 11.22
CA GLY A 128 -0.47 3.25 12.41
C GLY A 128 -0.88 4.71 12.25
N GLU A 129 -0.52 5.35 11.12
CA GLU A 129 -0.76 6.79 10.92
C GLU A 129 -2.10 7.10 10.24
N TYR A 130 -2.50 6.27 9.27
CA TYR A 130 -3.75 6.45 8.55
C TYR A 130 -4.90 5.62 9.13
N HIS A 131 -4.62 4.77 10.12
CA HIS A 131 -5.58 3.89 10.80
C HIS A 131 -6.34 2.95 9.86
N MET A 132 -5.70 2.52 8.75
CA MET A 132 -6.30 1.51 7.88
C MET A 132 -6.60 0.22 8.65
N ASP A 133 -7.66 -0.45 8.29
CA ASP A 133 -8.08 -1.72 8.88
C ASP A 133 -7.51 -2.94 8.15
N GLY A 134 -6.67 -2.70 7.17
CA GLY A 134 -5.99 -3.78 6.48
C GLY A 134 -5.30 -3.37 5.19
N LEU A 135 -4.73 -4.38 4.56
CA LEU A 135 -3.99 -4.27 3.31
C LEU A 135 -4.46 -5.35 2.34
N ARG A 136 -4.62 -5.00 1.09
CA ARG A 136 -4.60 -5.96 -0.02
C ARG A 136 -3.24 -5.86 -0.68
N LEU A 137 -2.51 -6.96 -0.76
CA LEU A 137 -1.17 -7.02 -1.35
C LEU A 137 -1.31 -7.43 -2.81
N ASP A 138 -0.94 -6.52 -3.70
CA ASP A 138 -1.01 -6.70 -5.15
C ASP A 138 0.00 -7.74 -5.65
N ALA A 139 -0.43 -8.64 -6.53
CA ALA A 139 0.39 -9.59 -7.30
C ALA A 139 1.53 -10.23 -6.47
N THR A 140 1.18 -10.85 -5.35
CA THR A 140 2.19 -11.41 -4.43
C THR A 140 3.03 -12.51 -5.05
N GLN A 141 2.55 -13.21 -6.07
CA GLN A 141 3.31 -14.18 -6.85
C GLN A 141 4.52 -13.55 -7.57
N SER A 142 4.48 -12.25 -7.82
CA SER A 142 5.54 -11.49 -8.49
C SER A 142 6.56 -10.85 -7.54
N ILE A 143 6.41 -11.06 -6.23
CA ILE A 143 7.39 -10.65 -5.22
C ILE A 143 8.53 -11.66 -5.21
N CYS A 144 9.71 -11.22 -5.67
CA CYS A 144 10.91 -12.04 -5.76
C CYS A 144 11.60 -12.14 -4.39
N ASP A 145 11.20 -13.11 -3.59
CA ASP A 145 11.82 -13.37 -2.27
C ASP A 145 11.91 -14.88 -2.02
N ARG A 146 13.11 -15.40 -1.98
CA ARG A 146 13.43 -16.84 -1.71
C ARG A 146 13.99 -17.04 -0.31
N SER A 147 13.98 -16.00 0.51
CA SER A 147 14.46 -16.09 1.89
C SER A 147 13.58 -17.01 2.73
N SER A 148 14.15 -17.56 3.79
CA SER A 148 13.42 -18.44 4.73
C SER A 148 12.28 -17.71 5.47
N ARG A 149 12.35 -16.40 5.54
CA ARG A 149 11.30 -15.51 6.08
C ARG A 149 10.85 -14.57 4.98
N HIS A 150 9.85 -14.97 4.24
CA HIS A 150 9.33 -14.18 3.12
C HIS A 150 8.84 -12.80 3.60
N VAL A 151 9.17 -11.74 2.86
CA VAL A 151 8.86 -10.34 3.22
C VAL A 151 7.37 -10.10 3.47
N VAL A 152 6.48 -10.78 2.75
CA VAL A 152 5.02 -10.72 2.98
C VAL A 152 4.67 -11.19 4.40
N GLY A 153 5.33 -12.22 4.90
CA GLY A 153 5.13 -12.70 6.27
C GLY A 153 5.64 -11.70 7.32
N GLU A 154 6.81 -11.10 7.09
CA GLU A 154 7.38 -10.07 7.99
C GLU A 154 6.52 -8.80 8.02
N LEU A 155 6.11 -8.33 6.83
CA LEU A 155 5.22 -7.20 6.66
C LEU A 155 3.89 -7.42 7.40
N GLY A 156 3.29 -8.61 7.19
CA GLY A 156 2.03 -8.97 7.85
C GLY A 156 2.14 -9.00 9.38
N ALA A 157 3.26 -9.50 9.91
CA ALA A 157 3.52 -9.50 11.36
C ALA A 157 3.69 -8.07 11.90
N ALA A 158 4.45 -7.22 11.22
CA ALA A 158 4.68 -5.83 11.59
C ALA A 158 3.39 -4.99 11.55
N ALA A 159 2.59 -5.16 10.48
CA ALA A 159 1.30 -4.50 10.36
C ALA A 159 0.35 -4.88 11.52
N ARG A 160 0.28 -6.17 11.88
CA ARG A 160 -0.53 -6.61 13.02
C ARG A 160 -0.05 -6.03 14.35
N ALA A 161 1.27 -5.92 14.55
CA ALA A 161 1.84 -5.29 15.73
C ALA A 161 1.48 -3.79 15.80
N ALA A 162 1.55 -3.07 14.66
CA ALA A 162 1.18 -1.66 14.57
C ALA A 162 -0.31 -1.39 14.83
N ALA A 163 -1.15 -2.38 14.63
CA ALA A 163 -2.59 -2.25 14.86
C ALA A 163 -2.98 -2.10 16.34
N GLY A 164 -2.07 -2.42 17.29
CA GLY A 164 -2.33 -2.21 18.71
C GLY A 164 -3.56 -2.96 19.27
N GLY A 165 -3.84 -4.16 18.75
CA GLY A 165 -5.00 -4.97 19.15
C GLY A 165 -6.26 -4.78 18.29
N ARG A 166 -6.29 -3.85 17.34
CA ARG A 166 -7.34 -3.77 16.31
C ARG A 166 -7.29 -5.02 15.41
N ARG A 167 -8.44 -5.44 14.92
CA ARG A 167 -8.50 -6.51 13.91
C ARG A 167 -8.03 -5.98 12.58
N LEU A 168 -7.12 -6.69 11.90
CA LEU A 168 -6.67 -6.37 10.56
C LEU A 168 -7.10 -7.46 9.56
N LEU A 169 -7.57 -6.99 8.41
CA LEU A 169 -7.75 -7.80 7.22
C LEU A 169 -6.52 -7.64 6.32
N ILE A 170 -5.74 -8.70 6.13
CA ILE A 170 -4.63 -8.71 5.18
C ILE A 170 -4.92 -9.80 4.16
N THR A 171 -5.07 -9.40 2.93
CA THR A 171 -5.31 -10.29 1.79
C THR A 171 -4.15 -10.22 0.82
N ALA A 172 -3.86 -11.31 0.15
CA ALA A 172 -2.85 -11.40 -0.88
C ALA A 172 -3.52 -11.81 -2.18
N GLU A 173 -3.33 -11.00 -3.22
CA GLU A 173 -3.66 -11.43 -4.56
C GLU A 173 -2.57 -12.41 -5.02
N ASN A 174 -2.99 -13.57 -5.47
CA ASN A 174 -2.08 -14.60 -5.96
C ASN A 174 -2.78 -15.44 -7.02
N GLU A 175 -2.27 -15.46 -8.24
CA GLU A 175 -2.75 -16.26 -9.36
C GLU A 175 -2.10 -17.65 -9.43
#